data_ffdad142bea590f5a2103fc99e152fa3
#
_entry.id   ffdad142bea590f5a2103fc99e152fa3
#
_cell.length_a   1.000
_cell.length_b   1.000
_cell.length_c   1.000
_cell.angle_alpha   90.00
_cell.angle_beta   90.00
_cell.angle_gamma   90.00
#
_symmetry.space_group_name_H-M   'P 1'
#
loop_
_entity.id
_entity.type
_entity.pdbx_description
1 polymer ?
#
loop_
_entity_poly.entity_id
_entity_poly.type
_entity_poly.pdbx_seq_one_letter_code
_entity_poly.pdbx_strand_id
1 'polypeptide(L)'
;MILTRFTHDAPQGVAKFLLFGLAVAGTAAAAEQPLYTVLNPTGNPPPIERRAMAPRPASLSGKTVYLVDETFDGGDKFLQQMQAWMAVHMPDVKTEFREKKGSYAADDPDLWKEIKSVNGLMVMAIGH
;
A
#
# COMPACT_ATOMS: atom_id res chain seq x y z
N MET A 1 6.16 -64.49 79.09
CA MET A 1 5.35 -63.72 78.25
C MET A 1 6.26 -62.72 77.58
N ILE A 2 6.74 -63.03 76.35
CA ILE A 2 7.76 -62.25 75.62
C ILE A 2 7.04 -61.43 74.55
N LEU A 3 7.08 -60.08 74.69
CA LEU A 3 6.58 -59.17 73.72
C LEU A 3 7.72 -58.83 72.74
N THR A 4 7.64 -59.39 71.55
CA THR A 4 8.56 -59.05 70.44
C THR A 4 8.02 -57.78 69.74
N ARG A 5 8.78 -56.70 69.83
CA ARG A 5 8.55 -55.49 69.03
C ARG A 5 9.07 -55.74 67.61
N PHE A 6 8.19 -55.70 66.64
CA PHE A 6 8.54 -55.56 65.21
C PHE A 6 8.79 -54.11 64.88
N THR A 7 10.03 -53.76 64.69
CA THR A 7 10.40 -52.49 64.04
C THR A 7 10.31 -52.65 62.51
N HIS A 8 9.39 -52.00 61.90
CA HIS A 8 9.24 -51.98 60.47
C HIS A 8 10.24 -50.94 59.91
N ASP A 9 11.41 -51.45 59.48
CA ASP A 9 12.31 -50.60 58.66
C ASP A 9 11.71 -50.43 57.25
N ALA A 10 11.23 -49.30 56.99
CA ALA A 10 10.83 -48.96 55.64
C ALA A 10 12.08 -48.75 54.76
N PRO A 11 12.15 -49.31 53.58
CA PRO A 11 13.34 -49.23 52.74
C PRO A 11 13.58 -47.75 52.29
N GLN A 12 14.70 -47.24 52.74
CA GLN A 12 15.14 -45.83 52.39
C GLN A 12 15.34 -45.57 50.88
N GLY A 13 15.23 -46.59 50.04
CA GLY A 13 15.41 -46.50 48.61
C GLY A 13 14.24 -45.86 47.86
N VAL A 14 13.03 -46.01 48.35
CA VAL A 14 11.82 -45.52 47.65
C VAL A 14 11.65 -44.00 47.77
N ALA A 15 12.07 -43.42 48.91
CA ALA A 15 11.99 -41.98 49.12
C ALA A 15 12.96 -41.17 48.23
N LYS A 16 14.12 -41.75 47.90
CA LYS A 16 15.11 -41.10 47.03
C LYS A 16 14.67 -41.08 45.55
N PHE A 17 13.96 -42.13 45.10
CA PHE A 17 13.43 -42.15 43.72
C PHE A 17 12.25 -41.22 43.53
N LEU A 18 11.41 -41.01 44.52
CA LEU A 18 10.29 -40.08 44.46
C LEU A 18 10.74 -38.61 44.44
N LEU A 19 11.83 -38.26 45.13
CA LEU A 19 12.40 -36.91 45.10
C LEU A 19 13.12 -36.59 43.76
N PHE A 20 13.67 -37.61 43.10
CA PHE A 20 14.33 -37.42 41.82
C PHE A 20 13.31 -37.30 40.67
N GLY A 21 12.16 -37.97 40.77
CA GLY A 21 11.07 -37.89 39.81
C GLY A 21 10.34 -36.51 39.81
N LEU A 22 10.29 -35.87 40.97
CA LEU A 22 9.62 -34.57 41.10
C LEU A 22 10.47 -33.39 40.59
N ALA A 23 11.80 -33.55 40.57
CA ALA A 23 12.70 -32.49 40.09
C ALA A 23 12.79 -32.39 38.55
N VAL A 24 12.39 -33.46 37.81
CA VAL A 24 12.43 -33.47 36.35
C VAL A 24 11.12 -32.94 35.71
N ALA A 25 10.02 -32.91 36.49
CA ALA A 25 8.73 -32.42 35.99
C ALA A 25 8.61 -30.90 35.94
N GLY A 26 9.62 -30.15 36.39
CA GLY A 26 9.53 -28.70 36.56
C GLY A 26 10.15 -27.81 35.47
N THR A 27 10.70 -28.40 34.39
CA THR A 27 11.44 -27.61 33.37
C THR A 27 10.94 -27.77 31.94
N ALA A 28 9.70 -28.17 31.76
CA ALA A 28 9.04 -27.88 30.48
C ALA A 28 8.47 -26.44 30.54
N ALA A 29 9.34 -25.45 30.70
CA ALA A 29 9.01 -24.11 30.25
C ALA A 29 8.80 -24.25 28.73
N ALA A 30 7.55 -24.23 28.32
CA ALA A 30 7.23 -24.07 26.90
C ALA A 30 8.02 -22.84 26.42
N ALA A 31 9.07 -23.11 25.64
CA ALA A 31 9.74 -22.04 24.92
C ALA A 31 8.64 -21.37 24.13
N GLU A 32 8.27 -20.14 24.50
CA GLU A 32 7.40 -19.31 23.67
C GLU A 32 8.04 -19.29 22.29
N GLN A 33 7.40 -19.95 21.36
CA GLN A 33 7.82 -19.84 19.97
C GLN A 33 7.73 -18.36 19.60
N PRO A 34 8.80 -17.80 19.03
CA PRO A 34 8.75 -16.42 18.60
C PRO A 34 7.53 -16.26 17.70
N LEU A 35 6.61 -15.42 18.12
CA LEU A 35 5.50 -14.98 17.27
C LEU A 35 6.12 -14.37 16.01
N TYR A 36 6.05 -15.11 14.90
CA TYR A 36 6.40 -14.52 13.60
C TYR A 36 5.36 -13.46 13.31
N THR A 37 5.72 -12.20 13.54
CA THR A 37 4.92 -11.09 13.09
C THR A 37 5.01 -11.07 11.57
N VAL A 38 3.94 -11.51 10.92
CA VAL A 38 3.81 -11.31 9.48
C VAL A 38 3.72 -9.81 9.28
N LEU A 39 4.75 -9.23 8.69
CA LEU A 39 4.72 -7.84 8.30
C LEU A 39 3.52 -7.66 7.36
N ASN A 40 2.67 -6.68 7.66
CA ASN A 40 1.58 -6.34 6.79
C ASN A 40 2.15 -6.06 5.38
N PRO A 41 1.79 -6.85 4.35
CA PRO A 41 2.35 -6.67 3.01
C PRO A 41 2.02 -5.29 2.42
N THR A 42 0.99 -4.63 2.92
CA THR A 42 0.65 -3.26 2.52
C THR A 42 1.56 -2.22 3.15
N GLY A 43 2.36 -2.59 4.19
CA GLY A 43 3.20 -1.66 4.93
C GLY A 43 2.40 -0.53 5.61
N ASN A 44 3.12 0.35 6.26
CA ASN A 44 2.59 1.65 6.63
C ASN A 44 3.05 2.63 5.55
N PRO A 45 2.17 3.13 4.69
CA PRO A 45 2.55 4.15 3.73
C PRO A 45 3.11 5.36 4.50
N PRO A 46 4.16 6.02 3.99
CA PRO A 46 4.65 7.23 4.61
C PRO A 46 3.49 8.23 4.75
N PRO A 47 3.49 9.07 5.80
CA PRO A 47 2.47 10.08 5.95
C PRO A 47 2.51 11.01 4.74
N ILE A 48 1.49 10.90 3.90
CA ILE A 48 1.33 11.78 2.74
C ILE A 48 0.52 12.99 3.20
N GLU A 49 1.09 14.18 3.08
CA GLU A 49 0.33 15.40 3.26
C GLU A 49 -0.80 15.43 2.23
N ARG A 50 -2.03 15.35 2.72
CA ARG A 50 -3.20 15.44 1.86
C ARG A 50 -3.33 16.87 1.39
N ARG A 51 -3.08 17.10 0.11
CA ARG A 51 -3.40 18.36 -0.54
C ARG A 51 -4.84 18.31 -1.03
N ALA A 52 -5.57 19.39 -0.80
CA ALA A 52 -6.90 19.50 -1.36
C ALA A 52 -6.82 19.47 -2.90
N MET A 53 -7.80 18.84 -3.52
CA MET A 53 -7.93 18.89 -4.97
C MET A 53 -8.15 20.34 -5.42
N ALA A 54 -7.66 20.68 -6.62
CA ALA A 54 -7.94 21.98 -7.22
C ALA A 54 -9.46 22.22 -7.31
N PRO A 55 -9.91 23.45 -7.11
CA PRO A 55 -11.33 23.79 -7.27
C PRO A 55 -11.82 23.40 -8.66
N ARG A 56 -12.96 22.74 -8.74
CA ARG A 56 -13.57 22.42 -10.02
C ARG A 56 -14.14 23.69 -10.65
N PRO A 57 -13.92 23.92 -11.95
CA PRO A 57 -14.57 25.03 -12.63
C PRO A 57 -16.10 24.81 -12.68
N ALA A 58 -16.86 25.86 -12.54
CA ALA A 58 -18.32 25.80 -12.64
C ALA A 58 -18.79 25.43 -14.05
N SER A 59 -18.01 25.76 -15.08
CA SER A 59 -18.29 25.48 -16.49
C SER A 59 -16.98 25.27 -17.25
N LEU A 60 -17.03 24.44 -18.28
CA LEU A 60 -15.94 24.27 -19.26
C LEU A 60 -16.03 25.27 -20.40
N SER A 61 -17.17 25.97 -20.58
CA SER A 61 -17.38 26.93 -21.66
C SER A 61 -16.32 28.01 -21.65
N GLY A 62 -15.72 28.26 -22.79
CA GLY A 62 -14.63 29.24 -22.97
C GLY A 62 -13.28 28.79 -22.38
N LYS A 63 -13.16 27.57 -21.90
CA LYS A 63 -11.90 27.02 -21.38
C LYS A 63 -11.14 26.30 -22.47
N THR A 64 -9.81 26.25 -22.30
CA THR A 64 -8.94 25.38 -23.10
C THR A 64 -8.65 24.11 -22.30
N VAL A 65 -8.94 22.95 -22.89
CA VAL A 65 -8.63 21.61 -22.34
C VAL A 65 -7.48 21.03 -23.13
N TYR A 66 -6.39 20.78 -22.45
CA TYR A 66 -5.22 20.11 -23.00
C TYR A 66 -5.41 18.59 -22.85
N LEU A 67 -5.31 17.90 -23.96
CA LEU A 67 -5.34 16.44 -24.03
C LEU A 67 -3.89 15.99 -24.15
N VAL A 68 -3.33 15.53 -23.03
CA VAL A 68 -1.90 15.22 -22.91
C VAL A 68 -1.69 13.72 -23.03
N ASP A 69 -0.91 13.33 -23.99
CA ASP A 69 -0.49 11.95 -24.18
C ASP A 69 0.88 11.69 -23.54
N GLU A 70 0.99 10.60 -22.81
CA GLU A 70 2.26 10.13 -22.23
C GLU A 70 3.01 9.14 -23.12
N THR A 71 2.63 9.04 -24.39
CA THR A 71 3.27 8.20 -25.43
C THR A 71 3.17 6.69 -25.19
N PHE A 72 2.14 6.24 -24.44
CA PHE A 72 1.78 4.84 -24.38
C PHE A 72 0.91 4.43 -25.58
N ASP A 73 1.01 3.16 -25.98
CA ASP A 73 0.27 2.64 -27.12
C ASP A 73 -1.24 2.91 -27.02
N GLY A 74 -1.76 3.58 -28.03
CA GLY A 74 -3.19 3.88 -28.16
C GLY A 74 -3.68 5.10 -27.41
N GLY A 75 -2.85 5.73 -26.56
CA GLY A 75 -3.20 6.95 -25.82
C GLY A 75 -3.49 8.11 -26.76
N ASP A 76 -2.65 8.30 -27.74
CA ASP A 76 -2.77 9.32 -28.80
C ASP A 76 -4.09 9.20 -29.56
N LYS A 77 -4.44 7.99 -30.01
CA LYS A 77 -5.67 7.72 -30.75
C LYS A 77 -6.91 7.95 -29.90
N PHE A 78 -6.87 7.53 -28.64
CA PHE A 78 -7.97 7.75 -27.73
C PHE A 78 -8.20 9.25 -27.49
N LEU A 79 -7.15 10.01 -27.24
CA LEU A 79 -7.26 11.46 -26.99
C LEU A 79 -7.69 12.22 -28.26
N GLN A 80 -7.23 11.80 -29.44
CA GLN A 80 -7.69 12.40 -30.70
C GLN A 80 -9.18 12.13 -30.97
N GLN A 81 -9.67 10.92 -30.65
CA GLN A 81 -11.11 10.62 -30.71
C GLN A 81 -11.91 11.45 -29.71
N MET A 82 -11.38 11.62 -28.49
CA MET A 82 -11.98 12.51 -27.49
C MET A 82 -12.02 13.95 -28.01
N GLN A 83 -10.95 14.44 -28.63
CA GLN A 83 -10.89 15.76 -29.23
C GLN A 83 -11.97 15.94 -30.31
N ALA A 84 -12.09 14.98 -31.21
CA ALA A 84 -13.12 15.00 -32.26
C ALA A 84 -14.54 14.97 -31.67
N TRP A 85 -14.77 14.18 -30.62
CA TRP A 85 -16.06 14.14 -29.93
C TRP A 85 -16.37 15.46 -29.25
N MET A 86 -15.40 16.09 -28.57
CA MET A 86 -15.57 17.38 -27.89
C MET A 86 -15.84 18.50 -28.91
N ALA A 87 -15.22 18.49 -30.07
CA ALA A 87 -15.46 19.48 -31.12
C ALA A 87 -16.93 19.49 -31.58
N VAL A 88 -17.59 18.32 -31.58
CA VAL A 88 -19.00 18.21 -32.00
C VAL A 88 -19.94 18.52 -30.84
N HIS A 89 -19.67 18.02 -29.64
CA HIS A 89 -20.63 18.04 -28.53
C HIS A 89 -20.37 19.18 -27.53
N MET A 90 -19.18 19.80 -27.58
CA MET A 90 -18.77 20.89 -26.70
C MET A 90 -18.07 22.00 -27.47
N PRO A 91 -18.73 22.61 -28.46
CA PRO A 91 -18.09 23.57 -29.39
C PRO A 91 -17.53 24.83 -28.69
N ASP A 92 -18.01 25.14 -27.50
CA ASP A 92 -17.53 26.28 -26.69
C ASP A 92 -16.23 25.97 -25.91
N VAL A 93 -15.75 24.73 -26.00
CA VAL A 93 -14.53 24.27 -25.32
C VAL A 93 -13.43 24.15 -26.37
N LYS A 94 -12.35 24.87 -26.16
CA LYS A 94 -11.16 24.74 -27.00
C LYS A 94 -10.37 23.51 -26.53
N THR A 95 -9.94 22.64 -27.46
CA THR A 95 -9.11 21.48 -27.14
C THR A 95 -7.75 21.58 -27.82
N GLU A 96 -6.70 21.29 -27.10
CA GLU A 96 -5.31 21.25 -27.58
C GLU A 96 -4.69 19.89 -27.26
N PHE A 97 -4.24 19.19 -28.29
CA PHE A 97 -3.49 17.94 -28.12
C PHE A 97 -2.01 18.24 -27.90
N ARG A 98 -1.38 17.59 -26.95
CA ARG A 98 0.06 17.64 -26.68
C ARG A 98 0.60 16.28 -26.32
N GLU A 99 1.80 16.01 -26.80
CA GLU A 99 2.59 14.89 -26.30
C GLU A 99 3.53 15.40 -25.21
N LYS A 100 3.55 14.71 -24.08
CA LYS A 100 4.46 15.03 -22.98
C LYS A 100 5.87 14.61 -23.34
N LYS A 101 6.85 15.50 -23.14
CA LYS A 101 8.25 15.19 -23.38
C LYS A 101 8.83 14.26 -22.31
N GLY A 102 9.69 13.34 -22.74
CA GLY A 102 10.36 12.39 -21.85
C GLY A 102 9.50 11.20 -21.47
N SER A 103 10.01 10.35 -20.57
CA SER A 103 9.25 9.19 -20.07
C SER A 103 8.07 9.60 -19.19
N TYR A 104 7.18 8.64 -18.87
CA TYR A 104 6.04 8.88 -17.99
C TYR A 104 6.45 9.48 -16.62
N ALA A 105 7.62 9.12 -16.09
CA ALA A 105 8.14 9.61 -14.82
C ALA A 105 8.90 10.95 -14.94
N ALA A 106 9.20 11.41 -16.17
CA ALA A 106 9.93 12.66 -16.38
C ALA A 106 8.99 13.87 -16.24
N ASP A 107 9.50 14.96 -15.71
CA ASP A 107 8.78 16.23 -15.65
C ASP A 107 8.87 16.96 -17.00
N ASP A 108 7.81 17.69 -17.37
CA ASP A 108 7.76 18.58 -18.56
C ASP A 108 7.36 19.99 -18.14
N PRO A 109 8.31 20.76 -17.58
CA PRO A 109 8.00 22.08 -17.05
C PRO A 109 7.52 23.08 -18.12
N ASP A 110 7.93 22.90 -19.37
CA ASP A 110 7.50 23.76 -20.47
C ASP A 110 6.01 23.57 -20.75
N LEU A 111 5.57 22.30 -20.84
CA LEU A 111 4.17 21.97 -21.03
C LEU A 111 3.29 22.48 -19.87
N TRP A 112 3.75 22.30 -18.63
CA TRP A 112 3.00 22.82 -17.47
C TRP A 112 2.92 24.34 -17.44
N LYS A 113 3.98 25.01 -17.89
CA LYS A 113 3.98 26.47 -18.01
C LYS A 113 3.01 26.93 -19.10
N GLU A 114 2.97 26.25 -20.25
CA GLU A 114 2.01 26.52 -21.31
C GLU A 114 0.58 26.43 -20.81
N ILE A 115 0.22 25.30 -20.20
CA ILE A 115 -1.14 25.05 -19.68
C ILE A 115 -1.53 26.10 -18.64
N LYS A 116 -0.63 26.43 -17.73
CA LYS A 116 -0.87 27.42 -16.67
C LYS A 116 -1.05 28.84 -17.25
N SER A 117 -0.31 29.17 -18.30
CA SER A 117 -0.35 30.52 -18.88
C SER A 117 -1.72 30.93 -19.40
N VAL A 118 -2.52 29.93 -19.84
CA VAL A 118 -3.88 30.14 -20.35
C VAL A 118 -4.96 29.74 -19.35
N ASN A 119 -4.58 29.45 -18.10
CA ASN A 119 -5.47 28.87 -17.10
C ASN A 119 -6.23 27.64 -17.64
N GLY A 120 -5.49 26.80 -18.36
CA GLY A 120 -5.99 25.61 -19.05
C GLY A 120 -6.33 24.48 -18.09
N LEU A 121 -7.20 23.62 -18.54
CA LEU A 121 -7.51 22.35 -17.90
C LEU A 121 -6.74 21.25 -18.62
N MET A 122 -6.57 20.11 -17.96
CA MET A 122 -5.80 18.99 -18.53
C MET A 122 -6.52 17.67 -18.33
N VAL A 123 -6.52 16.86 -19.37
CA VAL A 123 -6.81 15.42 -19.33
C VAL A 123 -5.54 14.70 -19.78
N MET A 124 -5.05 13.78 -18.99
CA MET A 124 -3.85 13.01 -19.29
C MET A 124 -4.24 11.55 -19.50
N ALA A 125 -3.82 10.98 -20.63
CA ALA A 125 -3.96 9.55 -20.88
C ALA A 125 -2.73 8.83 -20.35
N ILE A 126 -2.94 8.08 -19.28
CA ILE A 126 -1.94 7.20 -18.70
C ILE A 126 -2.32 5.79 -19.13
N GLY A 127 -1.53 5.21 -20.04
CA GLY A 127 -1.71 3.86 -20.51
C GLY A 127 -0.69 2.90 -19.88
N HIS A 128 -1.02 1.61 -19.86
CA HIS A 128 -0.09 0.55 -19.47
C HIS A 128 -0.30 -0.66 -20.36
#